data_89058abe1f480c572140614b2fbc02a9
#
_entry.id   89058abe1f480c572140614b2fbc02a9
#
_cell.length_a   1.000
_cell.length_b   1.000
_cell.length_c   1.000
_cell.angle_alpha   90.00
_cell.angle_beta   90.00
_cell.angle_gamma   90.00
#
_symmetry.space_group_name_H-M   'P 1'
#
loop_
_entity.id
_entity.type
_entity.pdbx_description
1 polymer ?
#
loop_
_entity_poly.entity_id
_entity_poly.type
_entity_poly.pdbx_seq_one_letter_code
_entity_poly.pdbx_strand_id
1 'polypeptide(L)'
;MRKLILLIALGFLLSGVSNAQESEPGVITGNISVLWQSYQEDTLIGAVVPPSKTGFNSYANLIYTQGKFSSGIRYESYLNSVLGFPGRFKGSGIGYRYARWSDPEHGVDVTIGNFYEQFGSGFTLRSYEARNLGLDNALDGVRLILNPIEAITLKMIYGKQRLDFDDGLINGDGVLRGVSAEVDLNEIIPALKDSKLKIIPNYSFVSRFQEGGNIIKDTLILELPANVGAWDYGTTIQYGTWKGGVTYATKINDPSADNGYIYKEGGALMYFLTGNVKGLNFLFKRSTTDNMSFRADRDLLLFDAPVNFIPAITKTHTYNLAATLYPYATVVNGESSVRGELYYRLKRGSKLGGKYGTKMSLAYATSYSLDTTNLAGVDGIVNGYERNSWGFGDSLNVRDISFEIERKFSKTFKAKAMYMNLQFNTLATPVTTDYKGIVFADIFVLETQIKTASRQSLRTEFQALLSEQDKGDWATVVAEYTWSPHWFASVMDQYNFGNPDEAKRVHYIYGSAGYINGSHRLSVGYGKRREGIFCVGGVCRAVPASNGVEITFTSSF
;
A
#
# COMPACT_ATOMS: atom_id res chain seq x y z
N MET A 1 -0.82 16.37 -38.42
CA MET A 1 -1.12 15.00 -37.95
C MET A 1 -1.88 14.95 -36.62
N ARG A 2 -1.48 15.63 -35.53
CA ARG A 2 -2.20 15.57 -34.23
C ARG A 2 -3.67 16.02 -34.28
N LYS A 3 -4.03 17.05 -35.06
CA LYS A 3 -5.43 17.52 -35.22
C LYS A 3 -6.28 16.56 -36.04
N LEU A 4 -5.70 15.79 -36.94
CA LEU A 4 -6.42 14.84 -37.79
C LEU A 4 -6.82 13.57 -37.03
N ILE A 5 -5.96 13.10 -36.11
CA ILE A 5 -6.23 11.93 -35.25
C ILE A 5 -7.36 12.25 -34.27
N LEU A 6 -7.40 13.48 -33.72
CA LEU A 6 -8.49 13.92 -32.82
C LEU A 6 -9.84 14.02 -33.55
N LEU A 7 -9.83 14.45 -34.81
CA LEU A 7 -11.05 14.54 -35.63
C LEU A 7 -11.57 13.17 -36.07
N ILE A 8 -10.68 12.21 -36.32
CA ILE A 8 -11.06 10.82 -36.64
C ILE A 8 -11.64 10.12 -35.40
N ALA A 9 -11.03 10.30 -34.23
CA ALA A 9 -11.55 9.77 -32.97
C ALA A 9 -12.92 10.39 -32.59
N LEU A 10 -13.09 11.68 -32.81
CA LEU A 10 -14.37 12.36 -32.58
C LEU A 10 -15.44 11.95 -33.62
N GLY A 11 -15.05 11.66 -34.86
CA GLY A 11 -15.94 11.17 -35.92
C GLY A 11 -16.47 9.76 -35.65
N PHE A 12 -15.66 8.87 -35.08
CA PHE A 12 -16.10 7.54 -34.65
C PHE A 12 -17.02 7.56 -33.43
N LEU A 13 -16.87 8.52 -32.52
CA LEU A 13 -17.78 8.73 -31.38
C LEU A 13 -19.15 9.28 -31.80
N LEU A 14 -19.23 10.01 -32.88
CA LEU A 14 -20.49 10.64 -33.35
C LEU A 14 -21.31 9.75 -34.31
N SER A 15 -20.71 8.75 -34.93
CA SER A 15 -21.42 7.84 -35.84
C SER A 15 -22.18 6.70 -35.15
N GLY A 16 -22.01 6.52 -33.84
CA GLY A 16 -22.70 5.50 -33.03
C GLY A 16 -24.03 5.94 -32.38
N VAL A 17 -24.53 7.17 -32.64
CA VAL A 17 -25.66 7.76 -31.91
C VAL A 17 -27.00 7.63 -32.66
N SER A 18 -27.17 6.68 -33.54
CA SER A 18 -28.44 6.53 -34.28
C SER A 18 -29.15 5.19 -34.15
N ASN A 19 -29.20 4.63 -32.93
CA ASN A 19 -30.22 3.66 -32.57
C ASN A 19 -30.79 4.09 -31.23
N ALA A 20 -32.00 4.63 -31.23
CA ALA A 20 -32.79 4.88 -30.03
C ALA A 20 -33.23 3.52 -29.43
N GLN A 21 -32.29 2.80 -28.84
CA GLN A 21 -32.56 1.73 -27.90
C GLN A 21 -33.06 2.43 -26.63
N GLU A 22 -34.10 1.93 -25.96
CA GLU A 22 -34.56 2.44 -24.66
C GLU A 22 -33.34 2.51 -23.75
N SER A 23 -32.78 3.68 -23.55
CA SER A 23 -31.60 3.87 -22.74
C SER A 23 -32.01 3.68 -21.28
N GLU A 24 -31.38 2.75 -20.59
CA GLU A 24 -31.52 2.67 -19.14
C GLU A 24 -31.32 4.06 -18.52
N PRO A 25 -32.16 4.45 -17.54
CA PRO A 25 -32.01 5.76 -16.91
C PRO A 25 -30.62 5.88 -16.28
N GLY A 26 -29.94 7.01 -16.50
CA GLY A 26 -28.65 7.28 -15.88
C GLY A 26 -28.77 7.31 -14.35
N VAL A 27 -27.78 6.73 -13.68
CA VAL A 27 -27.70 6.68 -12.22
C VAL A 27 -26.57 7.58 -11.74
N ILE A 28 -26.87 8.44 -10.76
CA ILE A 28 -25.87 9.25 -10.08
C ILE A 28 -25.65 8.64 -8.69
N THR A 29 -24.38 8.37 -8.38
CA THR A 29 -23.94 7.94 -7.05
C THR A 29 -22.84 8.86 -6.57
N GLY A 30 -22.65 8.92 -5.26
CA GLY A 30 -21.59 9.76 -4.73
C GLY A 30 -21.20 9.42 -3.30
N ASN A 31 -20.09 9.97 -2.88
CA ASN A 31 -19.66 9.90 -1.49
C ASN A 31 -18.91 11.16 -1.08
N ILE A 32 -18.99 11.47 0.21
CA ILE A 32 -18.28 12.57 0.85
C ILE A 32 -17.48 11.99 2.02
N SER A 33 -16.25 12.44 2.15
CA SER A 33 -15.40 12.15 3.29
C SER A 33 -14.76 13.44 3.78
N VAL A 34 -14.89 13.71 5.08
CA VAL A 34 -14.33 14.89 5.73
C VAL A 34 -13.50 14.45 6.93
N LEU A 35 -12.32 15.01 7.05
CA LEU A 35 -11.46 14.91 8.22
C LEU A 35 -11.11 16.33 8.65
N TRP A 36 -11.52 16.71 9.86
CA TRP A 36 -11.14 17.96 10.49
C TRP A 36 -10.41 17.69 11.80
N GLN A 37 -9.35 18.43 12.04
CA GLN A 37 -8.55 18.35 13.26
C GLN A 37 -8.32 19.74 13.84
N SER A 38 -8.36 19.86 15.16
CA SER A 38 -7.92 21.02 15.92
C SER A 38 -6.78 20.61 16.84
N TYR A 39 -5.76 21.43 16.93
CA TYR A 39 -4.51 21.11 17.60
C TYR A 39 -4.31 21.97 18.85
N GLN A 40 -3.80 21.34 19.89
CA GLN A 40 -3.38 21.96 21.14
C GLN A 40 -1.90 21.63 21.38
N GLU A 41 -1.17 22.58 21.92
CA GLU A 41 0.21 22.36 22.33
C GLU A 41 0.28 21.37 23.50
N ASP A 42 1.21 20.45 23.42
CA ASP A 42 1.50 19.51 24.51
C ASP A 42 3.00 19.17 24.50
N THR A 43 3.72 19.91 25.31
CA THR A 43 5.19 19.80 25.40
C THR A 43 5.65 18.45 25.95
N LEU A 44 4.81 17.74 26.74
CA LEU A 44 5.15 16.43 27.28
C LEU A 44 5.29 15.36 26.21
N ILE A 45 4.50 15.47 25.13
CA ILE A 45 4.55 14.53 24.01
C ILE A 45 5.25 15.10 22.77
N GLY A 46 5.77 16.33 22.85
CA GLY A 46 6.38 17.02 21.72
C GLY A 46 5.37 17.48 20.65
N ALA A 47 4.08 17.61 21.01
CA ALA A 47 3.06 18.08 20.08
C ALA A 47 3.17 19.59 19.85
N VAL A 48 3.47 19.97 18.61
CA VAL A 48 3.57 21.36 18.18
C VAL A 48 2.30 21.74 17.42
N VAL A 49 1.75 22.92 17.77
CA VAL A 49 0.57 23.46 17.09
C VAL A 49 0.99 24.12 15.78
N PRO A 50 0.45 23.68 14.63
CA PRO A 50 0.67 24.39 13.38
C PRO A 50 0.12 25.82 13.43
N PRO A 51 0.65 26.77 12.64
CA PRO A 51 0.18 28.17 12.65
C PRO A 51 -1.33 28.32 12.45
N SER A 52 -1.94 27.45 11.69
CA SER A 52 -3.38 27.42 11.43
C SER A 52 -4.24 26.90 12.58
N LYS A 53 -3.66 26.26 13.60
CA LYS A 53 -4.34 25.58 14.71
C LYS A 53 -5.38 24.53 14.33
N THR A 54 -5.72 24.43 13.07
CA THR A 54 -6.68 23.44 12.52
C THR A 54 -6.21 22.89 11.20
N GLY A 55 -6.57 21.64 10.90
CA GLY A 55 -6.40 21.01 9.61
C GLY A 55 -7.73 20.51 9.06
N PHE A 56 -7.88 20.52 7.73
CA PHE A 56 -9.09 20.07 7.06
C PHE A 56 -8.75 19.42 5.73
N ASN A 57 -9.11 18.14 5.61
CA ASN A 57 -9.05 17.40 4.34
C ASN A 57 -10.44 16.88 4.00
N SER A 58 -10.91 17.11 2.78
CA SER A 58 -12.18 16.57 2.32
C SER A 58 -12.16 16.09 0.88
N TYR A 59 -13.04 15.14 0.58
CA TYR A 59 -13.22 14.53 -0.73
C TYR A 59 -14.72 14.39 -0.99
N ALA A 60 -15.20 14.91 -2.12
CA ALA A 60 -16.56 14.72 -2.61
C ALA A 60 -16.51 14.12 -4.01
N ASN A 61 -16.96 12.87 -4.16
CA ASN A 61 -17.01 12.16 -5.42
C ASN A 61 -18.43 12.12 -5.95
N LEU A 62 -18.60 12.39 -7.25
CA LEU A 62 -19.80 12.17 -8.02
C LEU A 62 -19.48 11.26 -9.20
N ILE A 63 -20.30 10.24 -9.40
CA ILE A 63 -20.17 9.26 -10.47
C ILE A 63 -21.51 9.16 -11.18
N TYR A 64 -21.52 9.35 -12.49
CA TYR A 64 -22.64 9.12 -13.38
C TYR A 64 -22.39 7.84 -14.16
N THR A 65 -23.39 6.97 -14.26
CA THR A 65 -23.33 5.73 -15.04
C THR A 65 -24.60 5.57 -15.85
N GLN A 66 -24.45 5.27 -17.16
CA GLN A 66 -25.56 4.96 -18.06
C GLN A 66 -25.10 3.92 -19.08
N GLY A 67 -25.64 2.71 -19.01
CA GLY A 67 -25.24 1.60 -19.86
C GLY A 67 -23.73 1.36 -19.85
N LYS A 68 -23.08 1.43 -21.00
CA LYS A 68 -21.62 1.23 -21.17
C LYS A 68 -20.78 2.47 -20.80
N PHE A 69 -21.40 3.62 -20.56
CA PHE A 69 -20.73 4.88 -20.24
C PHE A 69 -20.72 5.14 -18.74
N SER A 70 -19.60 5.61 -18.22
CA SER A 70 -19.52 6.20 -16.89
C SER A 70 -18.57 7.40 -16.87
N SER A 71 -18.85 8.36 -16.01
CA SER A 71 -17.95 9.49 -15.78
C SER A 71 -17.92 9.82 -14.29
N GLY A 72 -16.82 10.38 -13.84
CA GLY A 72 -16.68 10.74 -12.43
C GLY A 72 -15.86 12.01 -12.25
N ILE A 73 -16.20 12.71 -11.17
CA ILE A 73 -15.48 13.91 -10.73
C ILE A 73 -15.29 13.83 -9.22
N ARG A 74 -14.11 14.23 -8.75
CA ARG A 74 -13.81 14.38 -7.33
C ARG A 74 -13.36 15.81 -7.04
N TYR A 75 -14.08 16.46 -6.17
CA TYR A 75 -13.69 17.73 -5.58
C TYR A 75 -12.92 17.46 -4.28
N GLU A 76 -11.79 18.10 -4.13
CA GLU A 76 -10.90 17.95 -2.98
C GLU A 76 -10.69 19.30 -2.31
N SER A 77 -10.51 19.29 -0.99
CA SER A 77 -10.15 20.49 -0.23
C SER A 77 -9.12 20.14 0.83
N TYR A 78 -8.07 20.94 0.87
CA TYR A 78 -6.97 20.89 1.83
C TYR A 78 -6.80 22.28 2.43
N LEU A 79 -7.72 22.65 3.33
CA LEU A 79 -7.72 23.95 4.01
C LEU A 79 -6.86 23.81 5.27
N ASN A 80 -5.55 24.03 5.11
CA ASN A 80 -4.48 23.58 5.96
C ASN A 80 -4.50 22.07 6.11
N SER A 81 -3.75 21.35 5.27
CA SER A 81 -3.66 19.90 5.34
C SER A 81 -3.44 19.39 6.76
N VAL A 82 -4.10 18.30 7.13
CA VAL A 82 -3.94 17.71 8.46
C VAL A 82 -2.50 17.31 8.72
N LEU A 83 -2.08 17.32 9.99
CA LEU A 83 -0.70 17.01 10.40
C LEU A 83 -0.19 15.71 9.81
N GLY A 84 1.07 15.76 9.35
CA GLY A 84 1.73 14.65 8.67
C GLY A 84 1.23 14.43 7.23
N PHE A 85 0.23 15.11 6.71
CA PHE A 85 -0.13 15.08 5.29
C PHE A 85 0.88 15.92 4.47
N PRO A 86 1.20 15.57 3.21
CA PRO A 86 2.15 16.35 2.43
C PRO A 86 1.74 17.81 2.33
N GLY A 87 2.63 18.73 2.71
CA GLY A 87 2.33 20.19 2.75
C GLY A 87 2.11 20.83 1.39
N ARG A 88 2.41 20.10 0.31
CA ARG A 88 2.14 20.52 -1.07
C ARG A 88 0.66 20.36 -1.47
N PHE A 89 -0.15 19.61 -0.68
CA PHE A 89 -1.59 19.55 -0.88
C PHE A 89 -2.25 20.72 -0.17
N LYS A 90 -2.76 21.69 -0.93
CA LYS A 90 -3.41 22.91 -0.43
C LYS A 90 -4.51 23.39 -1.35
N GLY A 91 -5.42 24.24 -0.81
CA GLY A 91 -6.52 24.82 -1.57
C GLY A 91 -7.68 23.88 -1.81
N SER A 92 -8.50 24.19 -2.81
CA SER A 92 -9.71 23.44 -3.13
C SER A 92 -9.98 23.43 -4.64
N GLY A 93 -10.33 22.27 -5.18
CA GLY A 93 -10.60 22.14 -6.62
C GLY A 93 -10.88 20.72 -7.08
N ILE A 94 -10.84 20.50 -8.37
CA ILE A 94 -11.03 19.19 -8.97
C ILE A 94 -9.69 18.43 -8.94
N GLY A 95 -9.64 17.34 -8.15
CA GLY A 95 -8.46 16.50 -7.99
C GLY A 95 -8.48 15.21 -8.81
N TYR A 96 -9.64 14.81 -9.32
CA TYR A 96 -9.79 13.59 -10.11
C TYR A 96 -11.00 13.71 -11.03
N ARG A 97 -10.86 13.35 -12.29
CA ARG A 97 -11.92 13.36 -13.28
C ARG A 97 -11.68 12.33 -14.37
N TYR A 98 -12.72 11.67 -14.81
CA TYR A 98 -12.63 10.70 -15.90
C TYR A 98 -13.92 10.57 -16.69
N ALA A 99 -13.78 10.06 -17.91
CA ALA A 99 -14.83 9.48 -18.72
C ALA A 99 -14.39 8.08 -19.14
N ARG A 100 -15.28 7.09 -19.01
CA ARG A 100 -15.01 5.68 -19.33
C ARG A 100 -16.14 5.13 -20.20
N TRP A 101 -15.75 4.37 -21.21
CA TRP A 101 -16.65 3.54 -21.98
C TRP A 101 -16.19 2.09 -21.85
N SER A 102 -17.09 1.21 -21.41
CA SER A 102 -16.78 -0.20 -21.16
C SER A 102 -17.79 -1.08 -21.87
N ASP A 103 -17.32 -1.91 -22.78
CA ASP A 103 -18.10 -2.85 -23.53
C ASP A 103 -17.57 -4.29 -23.31
N PRO A 104 -18.07 -4.98 -22.27
CA PRO A 104 -17.65 -6.34 -21.98
C PRO A 104 -17.97 -7.35 -23.07
N GLU A 105 -19.01 -7.11 -23.87
CA GLU A 105 -19.41 -8.02 -24.96
C GLU A 105 -18.38 -8.04 -26.10
N HIS A 106 -17.75 -6.90 -26.36
CA HIS A 106 -16.70 -6.75 -27.36
C HIS A 106 -15.29 -6.72 -26.73
N GLY A 107 -15.19 -6.89 -25.40
CA GLY A 107 -13.92 -6.93 -24.69
C GLY A 107 -13.15 -5.62 -24.74
N VAL A 108 -13.80 -4.45 -24.74
CA VAL A 108 -13.16 -3.14 -24.86
C VAL A 108 -13.52 -2.26 -23.66
N ASP A 109 -12.52 -1.66 -23.05
CA ASP A 109 -12.67 -0.68 -21.96
C ASP A 109 -11.68 0.48 -22.19
N VAL A 110 -12.21 1.67 -22.34
CA VAL A 110 -11.43 2.90 -22.58
C VAL A 110 -11.72 3.89 -21.46
N THR A 111 -10.69 4.44 -20.85
CA THR A 111 -10.79 5.51 -19.87
C THR A 111 -9.92 6.69 -20.30
N ILE A 112 -10.48 7.90 -20.26
CA ILE A 112 -9.79 9.17 -20.53
C ILE A 112 -9.88 10.03 -19.28
N GLY A 113 -8.79 10.69 -18.91
CA GLY A 113 -8.65 11.46 -17.68
C GLY A 113 -7.91 10.66 -16.62
N ASN A 114 -8.35 10.73 -15.36
CA ASN A 114 -7.66 10.07 -14.27
C ASN A 114 -8.06 8.59 -14.14
N PHE A 115 -7.10 7.74 -13.89
CA PHE A 115 -7.30 6.31 -13.64
C PHE A 115 -6.22 5.70 -12.77
N TYR A 116 -6.53 4.58 -12.16
CA TYR A 116 -5.57 3.70 -11.49
C TYR A 116 -5.39 2.44 -12.31
N GLU A 117 -4.16 1.93 -12.37
CA GLU A 117 -3.86 0.69 -13.08
C GLU A 117 -2.69 -0.04 -12.45
N GLN A 118 -2.70 -1.35 -12.56
CA GLN A 118 -1.61 -2.22 -12.16
C GLN A 118 -1.31 -3.23 -13.27
N PHE A 119 -0.03 -3.42 -13.56
CA PHE A 119 0.46 -4.45 -14.48
C PHE A 119 1.04 -5.61 -13.69
N GLY A 120 0.57 -6.82 -13.98
CA GLY A 120 1.03 -8.03 -13.33
C GLY A 120 1.15 -7.92 -11.80
N SER A 121 2.34 -8.18 -11.28
CA SER A 121 2.66 -8.06 -9.85
C SER A 121 2.77 -6.63 -9.33
N GLY A 122 2.83 -5.63 -10.21
CA GLY A 122 3.09 -4.23 -9.88
C GLY A 122 4.55 -3.82 -9.94
N PHE A 123 5.45 -4.71 -10.33
CA PHE A 123 6.90 -4.44 -10.36
C PHE A 123 7.30 -3.40 -11.40
N THR A 124 6.49 -3.20 -12.42
CA THR A 124 6.69 -2.17 -13.45
C THR A 124 5.71 -1.02 -13.32
N LEU A 125 4.45 -1.29 -12.94
CA LEU A 125 3.41 -0.28 -12.74
C LEU A 125 2.43 -0.69 -11.68
N ARG A 126 2.22 0.20 -10.71
CA ARG A 126 1.04 0.22 -9.84
C ARG A 126 0.72 1.64 -9.41
N SER A 127 -0.38 2.16 -9.88
CA SER A 127 -0.96 3.40 -9.39
C SER A 127 -2.15 3.11 -8.47
N TYR A 128 -2.22 3.83 -7.34
CA TYR A 128 -3.25 3.62 -6.32
C TYR A 128 -3.39 4.84 -5.41
N GLU A 129 -4.45 4.85 -4.62
CA GLU A 129 -4.69 5.85 -3.59
C GLU A 129 -4.56 5.23 -2.19
N ALA A 130 -3.85 5.92 -1.31
CA ALA A 130 -3.81 5.63 0.12
C ALA A 130 -3.99 6.94 0.89
N ARG A 131 -5.25 7.35 1.10
CA ARG A 131 -5.61 8.68 1.66
C ARG A 131 -4.99 8.95 3.02
N ASN A 132 -4.94 7.95 3.88
CA ASN A 132 -4.32 8.07 5.20
C ASN A 132 -2.82 8.35 5.14
N LEU A 133 -2.16 8.04 4.03
CA LEU A 133 -0.75 8.37 3.76
C LEU A 133 -0.58 9.68 2.99
N GLY A 134 -1.65 10.29 2.49
CA GLY A 134 -1.56 11.39 1.54
C GLY A 134 -0.93 10.99 0.21
N LEU A 135 -1.02 9.71 -0.14
CA LEU A 135 -0.56 9.19 -1.42
C LEU A 135 -1.74 9.03 -2.36
N ASP A 136 -1.64 9.66 -3.52
CA ASP A 136 -2.52 9.45 -4.66
C ASP A 136 -1.68 9.64 -5.92
N ASN A 137 -1.29 8.54 -6.56
CA ASN A 137 -0.47 8.53 -7.75
C ASN A 137 -1.29 8.11 -9.01
N ALA A 138 -2.56 8.55 -9.08
CA ALA A 138 -3.40 8.37 -10.25
C ALA A 138 -2.69 8.84 -11.53
N LEU A 139 -2.91 8.12 -12.62
CA LEU A 139 -2.47 8.55 -13.94
C LEU A 139 -3.54 9.47 -14.57
N ASP A 140 -3.12 10.54 -15.21
CA ASP A 140 -3.96 11.46 -16.00
C ASP A 140 -3.61 11.31 -17.48
N GLY A 141 -4.51 10.69 -18.24
CA GLY A 141 -4.23 10.35 -19.63
C GLY A 141 -5.26 9.41 -20.25
N VAL A 142 -4.79 8.33 -20.87
CA VAL A 142 -5.63 7.33 -21.53
C VAL A 142 -5.25 5.94 -21.08
N ARG A 143 -6.26 5.14 -20.73
CA ARG A 143 -6.15 3.70 -20.48
C ARG A 143 -7.02 2.95 -21.48
N LEU A 144 -6.50 1.90 -22.07
CA LEU A 144 -7.20 0.96 -22.92
C LEU A 144 -7.01 -0.47 -22.41
N ILE A 145 -8.10 -1.20 -22.21
CA ILE A 145 -8.10 -2.63 -21.93
C ILE A 145 -8.81 -3.32 -23.06
N LEU A 146 -8.17 -4.35 -23.62
CA LEU A 146 -8.72 -5.16 -24.70
C LEU A 146 -8.71 -6.64 -24.28
N ASN A 147 -9.85 -7.29 -24.42
CA ASN A 147 -10.00 -8.74 -24.31
C ASN A 147 -10.45 -9.28 -25.67
N PRO A 148 -9.52 -9.43 -26.65
CA PRO A 148 -9.87 -9.86 -27.99
C PRO A 148 -10.49 -11.27 -28.03
N ILE A 149 -10.15 -12.09 -27.07
CA ILE A 149 -10.77 -13.36 -26.70
C ILE A 149 -10.73 -13.48 -25.18
N GLU A 150 -11.56 -14.35 -24.60
CA GLU A 150 -11.62 -14.56 -23.13
C GLU A 150 -10.27 -14.91 -22.50
N ALA A 151 -9.41 -15.57 -23.27
CA ALA A 151 -8.09 -16.00 -22.84
C ALA A 151 -7.05 -14.88 -22.74
N ILE A 152 -7.24 -13.73 -23.38
CA ILE A 152 -6.20 -12.72 -23.52
C ILE A 152 -6.70 -11.37 -22.99
N THR A 153 -5.96 -10.81 -22.04
CA THR A 153 -6.15 -9.44 -21.57
C THR A 153 -4.94 -8.61 -21.95
N LEU A 154 -5.17 -7.56 -22.73
CA LEU A 154 -4.17 -6.55 -23.10
C LEU A 154 -4.52 -5.24 -22.41
N LYS A 155 -3.55 -4.59 -21.77
CA LYS A 155 -3.71 -3.28 -21.15
C LYS A 155 -2.69 -2.31 -21.74
N MET A 156 -3.11 -1.10 -22.02
CA MET A 156 -2.27 -0.04 -22.54
C MET A 156 -2.53 1.25 -21.76
N ILE A 157 -1.48 1.99 -21.46
CA ILE A 157 -1.56 3.28 -20.78
C ILE A 157 -0.69 4.32 -21.47
N TYR A 158 -1.15 5.57 -21.39
CA TYR A 158 -0.38 6.76 -21.73
C TYR A 158 -0.85 7.90 -20.84
N GLY A 159 0.05 8.56 -20.11
CA GLY A 159 -0.34 9.68 -19.26
C GLY A 159 0.80 10.19 -18.37
N LYS A 160 0.46 11.16 -17.53
CA LYS A 160 1.33 11.67 -16.46
C LYS A 160 0.78 11.26 -15.11
N GLN A 161 1.66 11.08 -14.14
CA GLN A 161 1.25 10.72 -12.80
C GLN A 161 0.92 11.99 -12.00
N ARG A 162 -0.16 11.94 -11.22
CA ARG A 162 -0.46 12.96 -10.22
C ARG A 162 0.69 13.06 -9.22
N LEU A 163 1.15 14.27 -8.98
CA LEU A 163 2.20 14.57 -8.02
C LEU A 163 1.69 15.40 -6.84
N ASP A 164 0.86 16.41 -7.12
CA ASP A 164 0.55 17.47 -6.17
C ASP A 164 -0.88 17.98 -6.31
N PHE A 165 -1.29 18.90 -5.42
CA PHE A 165 -2.57 19.58 -5.48
C PHE A 165 -2.45 21.03 -4.95
N ASP A 166 -2.73 22.02 -5.80
CA ASP A 166 -2.77 23.43 -5.46
C ASP A 166 -3.95 24.08 -6.18
N ASP A 167 -5.10 24.21 -5.48
CA ASP A 167 -6.40 24.61 -6.07
C ASP A 167 -6.81 23.75 -7.29
N GLY A 168 -6.21 22.60 -7.49
CA GLY A 168 -6.43 21.66 -8.55
C GLY A 168 -5.32 20.65 -8.70
N LEU A 169 -5.52 19.71 -9.61
CA LEU A 169 -4.57 18.61 -9.89
C LEU A 169 -3.28 19.15 -10.53
N ILE A 170 -2.14 18.77 -9.98
CA ILE A 170 -0.81 18.99 -10.58
C ILE A 170 -0.20 17.62 -10.90
N ASN A 171 0.19 17.45 -12.16
CA ASN A 171 0.89 16.25 -12.63
C ASN A 171 2.40 16.46 -12.63
N GLY A 172 3.16 15.38 -12.37
CA GLY A 172 4.61 15.35 -12.53
C GLY A 172 5.05 15.51 -13.99
N ASP A 173 6.35 15.73 -14.20
CA ASP A 173 6.89 15.99 -15.53
C ASP A 173 7.01 14.73 -16.39
N GLY A 174 7.26 13.58 -15.76
CA GLY A 174 7.46 12.32 -16.46
C GLY A 174 6.21 11.79 -17.16
N VAL A 175 6.35 11.46 -18.44
CA VAL A 175 5.30 10.81 -19.23
C VAL A 175 5.47 9.30 -19.16
N LEU A 176 4.45 8.61 -18.67
CA LEU A 176 4.41 7.16 -18.58
C LEU A 176 3.67 6.56 -19.78
N ARG A 177 4.26 5.52 -20.34
CA ARG A 177 3.71 4.71 -21.43
C ARG A 177 3.89 3.25 -21.08
N GLY A 178 2.87 2.45 -21.25
CA GLY A 178 2.99 1.03 -20.87
C GLY A 178 2.04 0.13 -21.61
N VAL A 179 2.42 -1.13 -21.66
CA VAL A 179 1.63 -2.24 -22.18
C VAL A 179 1.80 -3.44 -21.27
N SER A 180 0.70 -4.16 -21.05
CA SER A 180 0.71 -5.44 -20.34
C SER A 180 -0.16 -6.45 -21.09
N ALA A 181 0.28 -7.70 -21.08
CA ALA A 181 -0.45 -8.84 -21.65
C ALA A 181 -0.52 -9.95 -20.60
N GLU A 182 -1.69 -10.52 -20.42
CA GLU A 182 -1.93 -11.72 -19.62
C GLU A 182 -2.68 -12.73 -20.47
N VAL A 183 -2.28 -14.00 -20.39
CA VAL A 183 -2.82 -15.08 -21.24
C VAL A 183 -3.20 -16.26 -20.36
N ASP A 184 -4.47 -16.68 -20.40
CA ASP A 184 -4.91 -17.96 -19.83
C ASP A 184 -4.69 -19.09 -20.84
N LEU A 185 -3.62 -19.87 -20.67
CA LEU A 185 -3.29 -20.95 -21.58
C LEU A 185 -4.32 -22.09 -21.60
N ASN A 186 -5.15 -22.20 -20.56
CA ASN A 186 -6.18 -23.21 -20.50
C ASN A 186 -7.32 -22.96 -21.50
N GLU A 187 -7.57 -21.69 -21.82
CA GLU A 187 -8.59 -21.34 -22.82
C GLU A 187 -8.07 -21.44 -24.26
N ILE A 188 -6.73 -21.47 -24.46
CA ILE A 188 -6.10 -21.53 -25.80
C ILE A 188 -5.70 -22.95 -26.16
N ILE A 189 -5.16 -23.72 -25.20
CA ILE A 189 -4.61 -25.05 -25.43
C ILE A 189 -5.66 -26.12 -25.10
N PRO A 190 -6.26 -26.82 -26.09
CA PRO A 190 -7.34 -27.76 -25.84
C PRO A 190 -6.98 -28.87 -24.84
N ALA A 191 -5.73 -29.31 -24.80
CA ALA A 191 -5.25 -30.32 -23.85
C ALA A 191 -5.24 -29.84 -22.38
N LEU A 192 -5.29 -28.53 -22.14
CA LEU A 192 -5.32 -27.93 -20.81
C LEU A 192 -6.73 -27.54 -20.38
N LYS A 193 -7.71 -27.45 -21.26
CA LYS A 193 -9.04 -26.90 -20.99
C LYS A 193 -9.74 -27.54 -19.79
N ASP A 194 -9.70 -28.86 -19.69
CA ASP A 194 -10.31 -29.64 -18.62
C ASP A 194 -9.28 -30.07 -17.55
N SER A 195 -8.07 -29.57 -17.64
CA SER A 195 -6.97 -29.91 -16.73
C SER A 195 -7.15 -29.20 -15.38
N LYS A 196 -6.73 -29.89 -14.29
CA LYS A 196 -6.54 -29.25 -12.98
C LYS A 196 -5.35 -28.27 -12.96
N LEU A 197 -4.49 -28.34 -13.98
CA LEU A 197 -3.35 -27.44 -14.14
C LEU A 197 -3.81 -26.19 -14.87
N LYS A 198 -3.64 -25.02 -14.24
CA LYS A 198 -3.82 -23.71 -14.87
C LYS A 198 -2.49 -23.00 -14.97
N ILE A 199 -2.22 -22.39 -16.13
CA ILE A 199 -0.98 -21.69 -16.41
C ILE A 199 -1.33 -20.32 -17.00
N ILE A 200 -0.93 -19.26 -16.31
CA ILE A 200 -1.24 -17.88 -16.69
C ILE A 200 0.08 -17.07 -16.75
N PRO A 201 0.76 -17.04 -17.90
CA PRO A 201 1.88 -16.15 -18.12
C PRO A 201 1.40 -14.70 -18.27
N ASN A 202 2.25 -13.79 -17.83
CA ASN A 202 2.08 -12.35 -18.03
C ASN A 202 3.39 -11.69 -18.46
N TYR A 203 3.25 -10.62 -19.22
CA TYR A 203 4.34 -9.74 -19.62
C TYR A 203 3.90 -8.30 -19.45
N SER A 204 4.78 -7.44 -18.98
CA SER A 204 4.55 -5.99 -19.01
C SER A 204 5.80 -5.18 -19.34
N PHE A 205 5.56 -4.03 -19.91
CA PHE A 205 6.56 -3.03 -20.23
C PHE A 205 6.03 -1.66 -19.86
N VAL A 206 6.84 -0.86 -19.17
CA VAL A 206 6.54 0.55 -18.86
C VAL A 206 7.76 1.40 -19.18
N SER A 207 7.54 2.52 -19.83
CA SER A 207 8.58 3.52 -20.12
C SER A 207 8.20 4.85 -19.50
N ARG A 208 9.14 5.48 -18.79
CA ARG A 208 9.08 6.88 -18.38
C ARG A 208 9.91 7.71 -19.36
N PHE A 209 9.33 8.79 -19.86
CA PHE A 209 10.04 9.86 -20.55
C PHE A 209 10.08 11.09 -19.66
N GLN A 210 11.28 11.58 -19.38
CA GLN A 210 11.57 12.85 -18.73
C GLN A 210 12.79 13.42 -19.42
N GLU A 211 12.84 14.75 -19.65
CA GLU A 211 13.99 15.36 -20.30
C GLU A 211 15.30 14.91 -19.64
N GLY A 212 16.27 14.57 -20.49
CA GLY A 212 17.61 14.22 -20.07
C GLY A 212 18.34 15.44 -19.53
N GLY A 213 19.50 15.20 -18.96
CA GLY A 213 20.38 16.25 -18.46
C GLY A 213 21.69 15.63 -18.01
N ASN A 214 22.58 16.46 -17.53
CA ASN A 214 23.84 16.02 -16.97
C ASN A 214 23.91 16.44 -15.51
N ILE A 215 24.37 15.56 -14.66
CA ILE A 215 24.73 15.87 -13.28
C ILE A 215 26.24 15.64 -13.09
N ILE A 216 26.84 16.48 -12.26
CA ILE A 216 28.23 16.31 -11.86
C ILE A 216 28.21 15.62 -10.49
N LYS A 217 28.85 14.46 -10.41
CA LYS A 217 29.06 13.75 -9.16
C LYS A 217 30.54 13.45 -9.01
N ASP A 218 31.16 14.06 -8.02
CA ASP A 218 32.61 14.07 -7.82
C ASP A 218 33.35 14.58 -9.09
N THR A 219 34.09 13.73 -9.78
CA THR A 219 34.82 14.04 -11.02
C THR A 219 34.10 13.53 -12.27
N LEU A 220 32.93 12.93 -12.15
CA LEU A 220 32.19 12.33 -13.25
C LEU A 220 31.04 13.22 -13.70
N ILE A 221 30.83 13.30 -15.00
CA ILE A 221 29.64 13.86 -15.62
C ILE A 221 28.74 12.67 -15.97
N LEU A 222 27.62 12.54 -15.29
CA LEU A 222 26.63 11.50 -15.55
C LEU A 222 25.56 12.03 -16.50
N GLU A 223 25.42 11.40 -17.65
CA GLU A 223 24.36 11.68 -18.61
C GLU A 223 23.08 10.95 -18.18
N LEU A 224 22.03 11.71 -17.89
CA LEU A 224 20.74 11.17 -17.44
C LEU A 224 19.91 10.71 -18.65
N PRO A 225 19.46 9.43 -18.70
CA PRO A 225 18.68 8.93 -19.82
C PRO A 225 17.31 9.60 -19.89
N ALA A 226 16.92 10.10 -21.07
CA ALA A 226 15.59 10.69 -21.27
C ALA A 226 14.46 9.65 -21.22
N ASN A 227 14.74 8.42 -21.66
CA ASN A 227 13.78 7.31 -21.58
C ASN A 227 14.32 6.21 -20.68
N VAL A 228 13.51 5.80 -19.70
CA VAL A 228 13.80 4.66 -18.84
C VAL A 228 12.71 3.62 -19.02
N GLY A 229 13.10 2.41 -19.40
CA GLY A 229 12.21 1.25 -19.57
C GLY A 229 12.35 0.27 -18.43
N ALA A 230 11.23 -0.30 -18.01
CA ALA A 230 11.15 -1.43 -17.08
C ALA A 230 10.26 -2.52 -17.65
N TRP A 231 10.66 -3.77 -17.48
CA TRP A 231 9.93 -4.96 -17.96
C TRP A 231 9.67 -5.90 -16.80
N ASP A 232 8.56 -6.62 -16.84
CA ASP A 232 8.38 -7.82 -16.03
C ASP A 232 7.86 -9.00 -16.86
N TYR A 233 8.29 -10.18 -16.46
CA TYR A 233 7.91 -11.47 -16.99
C TYR A 233 7.42 -12.32 -15.83
N GLY A 234 6.17 -12.72 -15.86
CA GLY A 234 5.59 -13.50 -14.78
C GLY A 234 4.88 -14.74 -15.28
N THR A 235 4.72 -15.71 -14.40
CA THR A 235 3.86 -16.86 -14.64
C THR A 235 3.24 -17.30 -13.33
N THR A 236 1.92 -17.49 -13.35
CA THR A 236 1.18 -18.13 -12.25
C THR A 236 0.78 -19.53 -12.69
N ILE A 237 1.06 -20.52 -11.84
CA ILE A 237 0.70 -21.92 -12.04
C ILE A 237 -0.19 -22.35 -10.88
N GLN A 238 -1.33 -22.95 -11.18
CA GLN A 238 -2.22 -23.52 -10.19
C GLN A 238 -2.48 -25.00 -10.51
N TYR A 239 -2.41 -25.87 -9.50
CA TYR A 239 -2.76 -27.26 -9.60
C TYR A 239 -3.60 -27.69 -8.38
N GLY A 240 -4.89 -27.84 -8.55
CA GLY A 240 -5.82 -28.12 -7.46
C GLY A 240 -5.79 -27.03 -6.39
N THR A 241 -5.35 -27.38 -5.18
CA THR A 241 -5.23 -26.43 -4.04
C THR A 241 -3.87 -25.74 -3.95
N TRP A 242 -2.94 -26.05 -4.85
CA TRP A 242 -1.60 -25.47 -4.91
C TRP A 242 -1.57 -24.34 -5.92
N LYS A 243 -0.98 -23.22 -5.54
CA LYS A 243 -0.73 -22.08 -6.43
C LYS A 243 0.68 -21.57 -6.21
N GLY A 244 1.44 -21.48 -7.28
CA GLY A 244 2.77 -20.91 -7.28
C GLY A 244 2.93 -19.89 -8.40
N GLY A 245 3.95 -19.07 -8.30
CA GLY A 245 4.28 -18.11 -9.35
C GLY A 245 5.71 -17.61 -9.23
N VAL A 246 6.22 -17.15 -10.34
CA VAL A 246 7.50 -16.47 -10.47
C VAL A 246 7.28 -15.17 -11.24
N THR A 247 7.95 -14.10 -10.81
CA THR A 247 8.05 -12.83 -11.54
C THR A 247 9.50 -12.41 -11.56
N TYR A 248 10.02 -12.13 -12.74
CA TYR A 248 11.32 -11.49 -12.95
C TYR A 248 11.11 -10.14 -13.58
N ALA A 249 11.66 -9.09 -12.97
CA ALA A 249 11.58 -7.73 -13.48
C ALA A 249 12.98 -7.17 -13.70
N THR A 250 13.12 -6.31 -14.70
CA THR A 250 14.35 -5.57 -14.98
C THR A 250 14.02 -4.13 -15.37
N LYS A 251 14.94 -3.23 -15.07
CA LYS A 251 14.88 -1.81 -15.40
C LYS A 251 16.23 -1.38 -15.93
N ILE A 252 16.28 -0.62 -17.02
CA ILE A 252 17.54 -0.03 -17.50
C ILE A 252 18.08 1.00 -16.51
N ASN A 253 19.32 1.44 -16.73
CA ASN A 253 19.96 2.47 -15.91
C ASN A 253 19.03 3.66 -15.68
N ASP A 254 18.82 4.01 -14.42
CA ASP A 254 17.98 5.14 -14.00
C ASP A 254 18.64 5.86 -12.82
N PRO A 255 19.74 6.58 -13.06
CA PRO A 255 20.36 7.39 -12.02
C PRO A 255 19.33 8.42 -11.50
N SER A 256 19.04 8.37 -10.21
CA SER A 256 18.03 9.20 -9.55
C SER A 256 18.45 9.56 -8.13
N ALA A 257 17.84 10.57 -7.55
CA ALA A 257 18.09 10.97 -6.18
C ALA A 257 17.88 9.81 -5.19
N ASP A 258 16.88 8.96 -5.43
CA ASP A 258 16.50 7.86 -4.56
C ASP A 258 17.50 6.70 -4.54
N ASN A 259 18.28 6.50 -5.60
CA ASN A 259 19.33 5.47 -5.66
C ASN A 259 20.76 6.03 -5.55
N GLY A 260 20.90 7.30 -5.14
CA GLY A 260 22.20 7.97 -5.03
C GLY A 260 22.88 8.21 -6.38
N TYR A 261 22.11 8.24 -7.47
CA TYR A 261 22.59 8.42 -8.86
C TYR A 261 23.54 7.31 -9.34
N ILE A 262 23.34 6.08 -8.86
CA ILE A 262 24.11 4.94 -9.38
C ILE A 262 23.72 4.64 -10.84
N TYR A 263 24.73 4.47 -11.69
CA TYR A 263 24.55 4.17 -13.11
C TYR A 263 24.52 2.66 -13.35
N LYS A 264 23.45 2.02 -12.90
CA LYS A 264 23.30 0.55 -12.88
C LYS A 264 21.87 0.15 -13.28
N GLU A 265 21.76 -0.97 -13.98
CA GLU A 265 20.48 -1.63 -14.24
C GLU A 265 19.83 -2.10 -12.94
N GLY A 266 18.51 -2.03 -12.89
CA GLY A 266 17.72 -2.61 -11.81
C GLY A 266 17.23 -4.01 -12.13
N GLY A 267 16.97 -4.79 -11.08
CA GLY A 267 16.37 -6.11 -11.26
C GLY A 267 15.69 -6.64 -10.00
N ALA A 268 14.61 -7.39 -10.18
CA ALA A 268 13.91 -8.05 -9.10
C ALA A 268 13.51 -9.46 -9.51
N LEU A 269 13.57 -10.37 -8.55
CA LEU A 269 13.08 -11.74 -8.69
C LEU A 269 12.18 -12.05 -7.50
N MET A 270 10.96 -12.48 -7.76
CA MET A 270 10.03 -12.94 -6.74
C MET A 270 9.46 -14.30 -7.15
N TYR A 271 9.36 -15.20 -6.19
CA TYR A 271 8.56 -16.41 -6.34
C TYR A 271 7.80 -16.73 -5.07
N PHE A 272 6.65 -17.36 -5.24
CA PHE A 272 5.80 -17.77 -4.15
C PHE A 272 5.19 -19.15 -4.39
N LEU A 273 4.83 -19.79 -3.29
CA LEU A 273 4.08 -21.03 -3.29
C LEU A 273 3.06 -20.99 -2.16
N THR A 274 1.81 -21.27 -2.48
CA THR A 274 0.72 -21.41 -1.50
C THR A 274 0.02 -22.76 -1.70
N GLY A 275 -0.55 -23.29 -0.64
CA GLY A 275 -1.30 -24.52 -0.75
C GLY A 275 -2.15 -24.81 0.49
N ASN A 276 -3.07 -25.76 0.32
CA ASN A 276 -3.87 -26.31 1.41
C ASN A 276 -3.75 -27.82 1.43
N VAL A 277 -3.34 -28.38 2.58
CA VAL A 277 -3.27 -29.82 2.81
C VAL A 277 -4.02 -30.15 4.10
N LYS A 278 -5.20 -30.77 3.97
CA LYS A 278 -6.02 -31.25 5.11
C LYS A 278 -6.27 -30.17 6.17
N GLY A 279 -6.52 -28.91 5.75
CA GLY A 279 -6.80 -27.78 6.63
C GLY A 279 -5.57 -27.01 7.14
N LEU A 280 -4.37 -27.46 6.81
CA LEU A 280 -3.15 -26.68 6.93
C LEU A 280 -2.96 -25.85 5.66
N ASN A 281 -3.01 -24.53 5.79
CA ASN A 281 -2.63 -23.61 4.72
C ASN A 281 -1.20 -23.17 4.96
N PHE A 282 -0.44 -23.06 3.88
CA PHE A 282 0.90 -22.51 3.94
C PHE A 282 1.13 -21.49 2.82
N LEU A 283 2.04 -20.59 3.08
CA LEU A 283 2.61 -19.66 2.12
C LEU A 283 4.12 -19.68 2.26
N PHE A 284 4.81 -19.72 1.14
CA PHE A 284 6.22 -19.43 1.03
C PHE A 284 6.42 -18.33 0.00
N LYS A 285 7.27 -17.35 0.28
CA LYS A 285 7.63 -16.27 -0.64
C LYS A 285 9.11 -15.94 -0.50
N ARG A 286 9.79 -15.75 -1.61
CA ARG A 286 11.15 -15.24 -1.70
C ARG A 286 11.15 -14.03 -2.62
N SER A 287 11.90 -12.98 -2.27
CA SER A 287 12.07 -11.79 -3.10
C SER A 287 13.51 -11.29 -3.01
N THR A 288 14.06 -10.87 -4.14
CA THR A 288 15.33 -10.17 -4.23
C THR A 288 15.12 -8.95 -5.12
N THR A 289 15.54 -7.77 -4.66
CA THR A 289 15.41 -6.51 -5.39
C THR A 289 16.75 -5.78 -5.38
N ASP A 290 17.11 -5.18 -6.49
CA ASP A 290 18.33 -4.42 -6.68
C ASP A 290 18.05 -3.23 -7.60
N ASN A 291 18.27 -2.01 -7.11
CA ASN A 291 18.10 -0.76 -7.86
C ASN A 291 16.75 -0.66 -8.60
N MET A 292 15.65 -1.08 -7.95
CA MET A 292 14.31 -1.13 -8.54
C MET A 292 13.44 0.08 -8.19
N SER A 293 13.97 1.13 -7.56
CA SER A 293 13.24 2.38 -7.45
C SER A 293 12.92 2.92 -8.84
N PHE A 294 11.64 3.11 -9.14
CA PHE A 294 11.15 3.64 -10.41
C PHE A 294 10.08 4.69 -10.13
N ARG A 295 10.39 5.96 -10.47
CA ARG A 295 9.55 7.11 -10.18
C ARG A 295 9.16 7.84 -11.44
N ALA A 296 8.01 8.54 -11.40
CA ALA A 296 7.59 9.38 -12.52
C ALA A 296 8.50 10.60 -12.73
N ASP A 297 9.23 11.00 -11.68
CA ASP A 297 10.26 12.03 -11.74
C ASP A 297 11.49 11.57 -10.95
N ARG A 298 12.69 11.70 -11.55
CA ARG A 298 13.95 11.20 -11.01
C ARG A 298 14.49 11.99 -9.82
N ASP A 299 14.02 13.22 -9.63
CA ASP A 299 14.50 14.10 -8.55
C ASP A 299 13.68 13.95 -7.27
N LEU A 300 12.63 13.12 -7.31
CA LEU A 300 11.77 12.83 -6.16
C LEU A 300 12.32 11.70 -5.30
N LEU A 301 12.02 11.79 -4.01
CA LEU A 301 12.50 10.90 -2.97
C LEU A 301 11.35 10.24 -2.20
N LEU A 302 11.68 9.21 -1.43
CA LEU A 302 10.81 8.53 -0.49
C LEU A 302 9.52 7.98 -1.14
N PHE A 303 8.36 8.56 -0.84
CA PHE A 303 7.03 8.10 -1.28
C PHE A 303 6.45 8.95 -2.43
N ASP A 304 7.24 9.89 -2.98
CA ASP A 304 6.73 10.77 -4.02
C ASP A 304 6.78 10.09 -5.39
N ALA A 305 5.64 10.12 -6.07
CA ALA A 305 5.40 9.62 -7.41
C ALA A 305 6.02 8.24 -7.77
N PRO A 306 5.90 7.19 -6.92
CA PRO A 306 6.35 5.86 -7.30
C PRO A 306 5.53 5.33 -8.48
N VAL A 307 6.20 4.82 -9.51
CA VAL A 307 5.56 4.17 -10.67
C VAL A 307 5.32 2.70 -10.37
N ASN A 308 6.28 2.04 -9.76
CA ASN A 308 6.21 0.64 -9.40
C ASN A 308 5.91 0.44 -7.91
N PHE A 309 5.61 -0.81 -7.57
CA PHE A 309 5.33 -1.23 -6.22
C PHE A 309 5.94 -2.60 -5.95
N ILE A 310 6.79 -2.67 -4.93
CA ILE A 310 7.36 -3.93 -4.47
C ILE A 310 6.87 -4.16 -3.04
N PRO A 311 5.98 -5.13 -2.82
CA PRO A 311 5.35 -5.34 -1.52
C PRO A 311 6.37 -5.84 -0.50
N ALA A 312 6.32 -5.29 0.72
CA ALA A 312 7.14 -5.74 1.83
C ALA A 312 6.97 -7.25 2.07
N ILE A 313 8.07 -7.87 2.47
CA ILE A 313 8.09 -9.31 2.74
C ILE A 313 7.37 -9.66 4.05
N THR A 314 7.38 -8.76 5.03
CA THR A 314 6.79 -8.98 6.35
C THR A 314 5.27 -9.15 6.29
N LYS A 315 4.71 -9.84 7.27
CA LYS A 315 3.27 -9.87 7.49
C LYS A 315 2.78 -8.47 7.90
N THR A 316 1.64 -8.05 7.38
CA THR A 316 1.00 -6.81 7.83
C THR A 316 0.33 -7.07 9.18
N HIS A 317 0.83 -6.42 10.23
CA HIS A 317 0.24 -6.44 11.56
C HIS A 317 -0.80 -5.33 11.71
N THR A 318 -1.85 -5.56 12.49
CA THR A 318 -2.96 -4.61 12.72
C THR A 318 -2.94 -4.01 14.12
N TYR A 319 -2.23 -4.61 15.05
CA TYR A 319 -2.09 -4.11 16.42
C TYR A 319 -1.10 -2.95 16.48
N ASN A 320 -1.45 -1.91 17.22
CA ASN A 320 -0.76 -0.62 17.14
C ASN A 320 0.75 -0.72 17.40
N LEU A 321 1.19 -1.37 18.49
CA LEU A 321 2.62 -1.45 18.81
C LEU A 321 3.40 -2.25 17.77
N ALA A 322 2.82 -3.34 17.23
CA ALA A 322 3.44 -4.13 16.18
C ALA A 322 3.48 -3.43 14.82
N ALA A 323 2.48 -2.59 14.54
CA ALA A 323 2.28 -2.02 13.20
C ALA A 323 2.91 -0.63 13.01
N THR A 324 3.17 0.13 14.07
CA THR A 324 3.45 1.56 13.93
C THR A 324 4.70 2.08 14.66
N LEU A 325 5.36 1.25 15.49
CA LEU A 325 6.66 1.63 16.07
C LEU A 325 7.80 1.34 15.11
N TYR A 326 7.84 0.13 14.55
CA TYR A 326 8.91 -0.33 13.67
C TYR A 326 8.31 -0.99 12.41
N PRO A 327 7.52 -0.25 11.60
CA PRO A 327 6.91 -0.78 10.40
C PRO A 327 7.96 -0.96 9.30
N TYR A 328 7.99 -2.15 8.70
CA TYR A 328 8.94 -2.45 7.64
C TYR A 328 8.37 -2.10 6.26
N ALA A 329 9.18 -1.42 5.46
CA ALA A 329 8.97 -1.22 4.03
C ALA A 329 10.12 -1.86 3.25
N THR A 330 9.83 -2.31 2.03
CA THR A 330 10.85 -2.88 1.14
C THR A 330 11.97 -1.88 0.86
N VAL A 331 13.21 -2.32 1.00
CA VAL A 331 14.39 -1.56 0.54
C VAL A 331 14.55 -1.82 -0.95
N VAL A 332 13.83 -1.04 -1.76
CA VAL A 332 13.69 -1.26 -3.22
C VAL A 332 15.01 -1.21 -4.00
N ASN A 333 16.02 -0.57 -3.44
CA ASN A 333 17.34 -0.45 -4.04
C ASN A 333 18.33 -1.52 -3.59
N GLY A 334 17.94 -2.40 -2.65
CA GLY A 334 18.84 -3.50 -2.28
C GLY A 334 18.35 -4.35 -1.13
N GLU A 335 17.56 -5.39 -1.39
CA GLU A 335 17.22 -6.39 -0.38
C GLU A 335 17.11 -7.80 -0.94
N SER A 336 17.35 -8.76 -0.05
CA SER A 336 17.12 -10.19 -0.26
C SER A 336 16.27 -10.70 0.91
N SER A 337 15.08 -11.26 0.62
CA SER A 337 14.08 -11.48 1.65
C SER A 337 13.30 -12.79 1.47
N VAL A 338 12.84 -13.38 2.58
CA VAL A 338 12.04 -14.60 2.60
C VAL A 338 10.92 -14.50 3.62
N ARG A 339 9.77 -15.11 3.31
CA ARG A 339 8.62 -15.26 4.21
C ARG A 339 8.05 -16.66 4.13
N GLY A 340 7.71 -17.22 5.29
CA GLY A 340 6.93 -18.45 5.44
C GLY A 340 5.75 -18.23 6.37
N GLU A 341 4.59 -18.78 6.03
CA GLU A 341 3.41 -18.78 6.91
C GLU A 341 2.75 -20.13 6.94
N LEU A 342 2.29 -20.51 8.13
CA LEU A 342 1.45 -21.66 8.38
C LEU A 342 0.17 -21.19 9.06
N TYR A 343 -0.95 -21.62 8.55
CA TYR A 343 -2.25 -21.37 9.14
C TYR A 343 -3.00 -22.69 9.28
N TYR A 344 -3.39 -23.02 10.51
CA TYR A 344 -4.08 -24.25 10.81
C TYR A 344 -5.35 -24.04 11.65
N ARG A 345 -6.40 -24.74 11.28
CA ARG A 345 -7.64 -24.76 12.06
C ARG A 345 -7.83 -26.12 12.73
N LEU A 346 -7.68 -26.14 14.03
CA LEU A 346 -7.92 -27.32 14.83
C LEU A 346 -9.40 -27.74 14.73
N LYS A 347 -9.62 -29.04 14.59
CA LYS A 347 -10.96 -29.62 14.38
C LYS A 347 -11.88 -29.28 15.56
N ARG A 348 -13.10 -28.87 15.25
CA ARG A 348 -14.18 -28.67 16.24
C ARG A 348 -14.44 -29.98 16.98
N GLY A 349 -14.72 -29.91 18.30
CA GLY A 349 -14.94 -31.07 19.15
C GLY A 349 -13.69 -31.77 19.65
N SER A 350 -12.49 -31.45 19.12
CA SER A 350 -11.22 -31.99 19.67
C SER A 350 -10.83 -31.28 20.98
N LYS A 351 -9.96 -31.92 21.79
CA LYS A 351 -9.48 -31.36 23.06
C LYS A 351 -8.90 -29.94 22.90
N LEU A 352 -8.04 -29.73 21.89
CA LEU A 352 -7.42 -28.44 21.62
C LEU A 352 -8.31 -27.52 20.76
N GLY A 353 -9.14 -28.06 19.85
CA GLY A 353 -10.02 -27.29 18.99
C GLY A 353 -11.25 -26.73 19.73
N GLY A 354 -11.70 -27.39 20.79
CA GLY A 354 -12.90 -26.98 21.51
C GLY A 354 -14.18 -27.03 20.66
N LYS A 355 -15.30 -26.57 21.23
CA LYS A 355 -16.63 -26.63 20.59
C LYS A 355 -16.68 -25.87 19.25
N TYR A 356 -15.97 -24.78 19.11
CA TYR A 356 -16.06 -23.87 17.96
C TYR A 356 -14.86 -23.95 17.00
N GLY A 357 -13.84 -24.70 17.35
CA GLY A 357 -12.56 -24.75 16.65
C GLY A 357 -11.61 -23.66 17.16
N THR A 358 -10.31 -23.93 17.07
CA THR A 358 -9.23 -22.99 17.38
C THR A 358 -8.45 -22.75 16.10
N LYS A 359 -8.12 -21.49 15.79
CA LYS A 359 -7.28 -21.10 14.67
C LYS A 359 -5.90 -20.76 15.22
N MET A 360 -4.87 -21.18 14.50
CA MET A 360 -3.46 -20.91 14.84
C MET A 360 -2.77 -20.43 13.57
N SER A 361 -1.88 -19.47 13.71
CA SER A 361 -0.98 -19.07 12.63
C SER A 361 0.43 -18.86 13.16
N LEU A 362 1.40 -19.26 12.37
CA LEU A 362 2.83 -19.00 12.56
C LEU A 362 3.33 -18.30 11.31
N ALA A 363 3.98 -17.16 11.47
CA ALA A 363 4.62 -16.45 10.38
C ALA A 363 6.09 -16.18 10.73
N TYR A 364 6.94 -16.30 9.74
CA TYR A 364 8.35 -15.93 9.76
C TYR A 364 8.65 -15.10 8.54
N ALA A 365 9.25 -13.94 8.72
CA ALA A 365 9.78 -13.15 7.63
C ALA A 365 11.14 -12.58 7.99
N THR A 366 12.03 -12.50 7.03
CA THR A 366 13.32 -11.82 7.21
C THR A 366 13.77 -11.19 5.90
N SER A 367 14.46 -10.07 6.02
CA SER A 367 15.12 -9.35 4.93
C SER A 367 16.51 -8.94 5.35
N TYR A 368 17.44 -9.06 4.43
CA TYR A 368 18.84 -8.66 4.56
C TYR A 368 19.22 -7.75 3.39
N SER A 369 20.37 -7.08 3.50
CA SER A 369 21.02 -6.44 2.35
C SER A 369 21.25 -7.45 1.22
N LEU A 370 21.59 -6.95 0.04
CA LEU A 370 22.02 -7.81 -1.06
C LEU A 370 23.36 -8.49 -0.74
N ASP A 371 23.50 -9.73 -1.21
CA ASP A 371 24.78 -10.40 -1.35
C ASP A 371 25.46 -9.86 -2.61
N THR A 372 26.50 -9.07 -2.45
CA THR A 372 27.19 -8.35 -3.53
C THR A 372 28.69 -8.59 -3.53
N THR A 373 29.27 -8.63 -4.73
CA THR A 373 30.73 -8.64 -4.93
C THR A 373 31.12 -7.35 -5.66
N ASN A 374 32.02 -6.58 -5.05
CA ASN A 374 32.52 -5.37 -5.67
C ASN A 374 33.38 -5.70 -6.89
N LEU A 375 33.20 -4.94 -7.96
CA LEU A 375 33.99 -5.05 -9.17
C LEU A 375 35.30 -4.27 -9.03
N ALA A 376 36.43 -4.93 -9.21
CA ALA A 376 37.74 -4.30 -9.12
C ALA A 376 37.95 -3.26 -10.25
N GLY A 377 38.40 -2.07 -9.90
CA GLY A 377 38.70 -0.99 -10.86
C GLY A 377 37.48 -0.29 -11.44
N VAL A 378 36.29 -0.56 -10.93
CA VAL A 378 35.05 0.13 -11.32
C VAL A 378 34.61 1.05 -10.19
N ASP A 379 34.29 2.31 -10.53
CA ASP A 379 33.74 3.26 -9.57
C ASP A 379 32.37 2.78 -9.11
N GLY A 380 32.09 2.83 -7.79
CA GLY A 380 30.83 2.45 -7.20
C GLY A 380 29.61 3.23 -7.71
N ILE A 381 29.81 4.37 -8.38
CA ILE A 381 28.77 5.16 -9.04
C ILE A 381 28.37 4.52 -10.38
N VAL A 382 29.29 3.80 -11.03
CA VAL A 382 29.12 3.22 -12.35
C VAL A 382 29.12 1.71 -12.24
N ASN A 383 27.98 1.11 -11.86
CA ASN A 383 27.80 -0.34 -11.82
C ASN A 383 28.88 -1.10 -11.00
N GLY A 384 29.22 -0.57 -9.82
CA GLY A 384 30.37 -1.01 -9.03
C GLY A 384 30.29 -2.38 -8.35
N TYR A 385 29.19 -3.14 -8.53
CA TYR A 385 29.03 -4.46 -7.93
C TYR A 385 28.19 -5.41 -8.80
N GLU A 386 28.43 -6.69 -8.62
CA GLU A 386 27.54 -7.78 -9.07
C GLU A 386 26.75 -8.32 -7.87
N ARG A 387 25.50 -8.74 -8.10
CA ARG A 387 24.65 -9.34 -7.09
C ARG A 387 24.56 -10.85 -7.28
N ASN A 388 24.51 -11.57 -6.16
CA ASN A 388 24.03 -12.93 -6.10
C ASN A 388 22.53 -12.93 -5.77
N SER A 389 21.67 -13.22 -6.74
CA SER A 389 20.21 -13.20 -6.57
C SER A 389 19.67 -14.27 -5.58
N TRP A 390 20.48 -15.22 -5.21
CA TRP A 390 20.12 -16.32 -4.30
C TRP A 390 20.71 -16.16 -2.90
N GLY A 391 21.71 -15.31 -2.74
CA GLY A 391 22.37 -15.03 -1.47
C GLY A 391 21.59 -14.07 -0.57
N PHE A 392 22.09 -13.93 0.65
CA PHE A 392 21.75 -12.90 1.61
C PHE A 392 23.04 -12.17 1.95
N GLY A 393 23.00 -10.84 1.95
CA GLY A 393 24.12 -10.06 2.45
C GLY A 393 24.21 -10.10 3.99
N ASP A 394 25.20 -9.41 4.52
CA ASP A 394 25.56 -9.50 5.95
C ASP A 394 24.68 -8.62 6.85
N SER A 395 24.04 -7.59 6.31
CA SER A 395 23.25 -6.64 7.11
C SER A 395 21.80 -7.06 7.19
N LEU A 396 21.32 -7.33 8.40
CA LEU A 396 19.90 -7.56 8.67
C LEU A 396 19.12 -6.26 8.48
N ASN A 397 18.01 -6.31 7.72
CA ASN A 397 17.03 -5.22 7.63
C ASN A 397 15.90 -5.43 8.65
N VAL A 398 15.28 -6.61 8.62
CA VAL A 398 14.21 -6.99 9.53
C VAL A 398 14.15 -8.51 9.71
N ARG A 399 13.74 -8.96 10.90
CA ARG A 399 13.26 -10.31 11.17
C ARG A 399 12.02 -10.24 12.02
N ASP A 400 10.95 -10.85 11.56
CA ASP A 400 9.63 -10.92 12.19
C ASP A 400 9.23 -12.38 12.34
N ILE A 401 9.03 -12.82 13.59
CA ILE A 401 8.50 -14.14 13.91
C ILE A 401 7.23 -13.91 14.72
N SER A 402 6.07 -14.32 14.22
CA SER A 402 4.82 -14.14 14.94
C SER A 402 3.99 -15.41 15.03
N PHE A 403 3.41 -15.63 16.21
CA PHE A 403 2.49 -16.70 16.49
C PHE A 403 1.16 -16.13 16.99
N GLU A 404 0.05 -16.58 16.40
CA GLU A 404 -1.28 -16.16 16.81
C GLU A 404 -2.17 -17.37 17.09
N ILE A 405 -3.01 -17.25 18.11
CA ILE A 405 -4.04 -18.21 18.44
C ILE A 405 -5.37 -17.49 18.66
N GLU A 406 -6.41 -17.89 17.93
CA GLU A 406 -7.77 -17.37 18.09
C GLU A 406 -8.70 -18.50 18.50
N ARG A 407 -9.45 -18.30 19.58
CA ARG A 407 -10.44 -19.27 20.06
C ARG A 407 -11.74 -18.62 20.48
N LYS A 408 -12.83 -19.20 20.00
CA LYS A 408 -14.18 -18.89 20.48
C LYS A 408 -14.52 -19.87 21.60
N PHE A 409 -14.72 -19.35 22.80
CA PHE A 409 -15.00 -20.15 24.00
C PHE A 409 -16.50 -20.39 24.18
N SER A 410 -17.33 -19.38 23.87
CA SER A 410 -18.78 -19.46 23.96
C SER A 410 -19.46 -18.74 22.79
N LYS A 411 -20.80 -18.68 22.77
CA LYS A 411 -21.53 -17.85 21.80
C LYS A 411 -21.27 -16.36 21.97
N THR A 412 -20.87 -15.95 23.18
CA THR A 412 -20.67 -14.54 23.57
C THR A 412 -19.22 -14.15 23.81
N PHE A 413 -18.29 -15.11 23.92
CA PHE A 413 -16.89 -14.82 24.24
C PHE A 413 -15.93 -15.44 23.22
N LYS A 414 -15.04 -14.61 22.71
CA LYS A 414 -13.90 -14.96 21.84
C LYS A 414 -12.65 -14.25 22.34
N ALA A 415 -11.50 -14.93 22.29
CA ALA A 415 -10.21 -14.32 22.55
C ALA A 415 -9.20 -14.67 21.45
N LYS A 416 -8.24 -13.77 21.24
CA LYS A 416 -7.09 -13.92 20.37
C LYS A 416 -5.85 -13.50 21.16
N ALA A 417 -4.79 -14.31 21.11
CA ALA A 417 -3.48 -13.97 21.63
C ALA A 417 -2.47 -13.97 20.49
N MET A 418 -1.51 -13.07 20.54
CA MET A 418 -0.37 -12.99 19.62
C MET A 418 0.91 -12.77 20.41
N TYR A 419 1.97 -13.46 20.00
CA TYR A 419 3.35 -13.16 20.34
C TYR A 419 4.13 -12.87 19.06
N MET A 420 4.96 -11.84 19.08
CA MET A 420 5.85 -11.47 17.99
C MET A 420 7.23 -11.14 18.53
N ASN A 421 8.27 -11.73 17.95
CA ASN A 421 9.66 -11.33 18.15
C ASN A 421 10.13 -10.60 16.91
N LEU A 422 10.55 -9.35 17.09
CA LEU A 422 10.98 -8.45 16.04
C LEU A 422 12.44 -8.06 16.22
N GLN A 423 13.20 -8.12 15.14
CA GLN A 423 14.51 -7.48 15.02
C GLN A 423 14.43 -6.50 13.87
N PHE A 424 14.65 -5.23 14.15
CA PHE A 424 14.46 -4.16 13.19
C PHE A 424 15.68 -3.25 13.12
N ASN A 425 16.27 -3.12 11.94
CA ASN A 425 17.43 -2.27 11.72
C ASN A 425 16.99 -0.85 11.33
N THR A 426 17.16 0.11 12.23
CA THR A 426 16.81 1.51 12.01
C THR A 426 17.69 2.21 10.96
N LEU A 427 18.84 1.63 10.59
CA LEU A 427 19.70 2.14 9.53
C LEU A 427 19.23 1.73 8.13
N ALA A 428 18.53 0.59 8.03
CA ALA A 428 18.07 0.06 6.76
C ALA A 428 16.73 0.67 6.30
N THR A 429 15.94 1.22 7.22
CA THR A 429 14.60 1.73 6.96
C THR A 429 14.45 3.14 7.51
N PRO A 430 13.76 4.06 6.77
CA PRO A 430 13.53 5.41 7.26
C PRO A 430 12.55 5.39 8.43
N VAL A 431 13.07 5.58 9.65
CA VAL A 431 12.28 5.70 10.88
C VAL A 431 12.60 6.99 11.60
N THR A 432 11.60 7.55 12.31
CA THR A 432 11.77 8.73 13.15
C THR A 432 12.32 8.31 14.53
N THR A 433 13.59 7.97 14.58
CA THR A 433 14.30 7.65 15.83
C THR A 433 15.75 8.12 15.76
N ASP A 434 16.28 8.55 16.89
CA ASP A 434 17.70 8.90 17.04
C ASP A 434 18.58 7.65 17.24
N TYR A 435 17.99 6.55 17.66
CA TYR A 435 18.69 5.27 17.82
C TYR A 435 19.13 4.73 16.46
N LYS A 436 20.40 4.39 16.36
CA LYS A 436 21.00 3.80 15.15
C LYS A 436 21.53 2.41 15.46
N GLY A 437 20.87 1.40 14.94
CA GLY A 437 21.21 0.01 15.16
C GLY A 437 20.01 -0.94 15.04
N ILE A 438 20.15 -2.13 15.56
CA ILE A 438 19.10 -3.14 15.56
C ILE A 438 18.30 -3.04 16.86
N VAL A 439 17.01 -2.83 16.75
CA VAL A 439 16.04 -2.92 17.84
C VAL A 439 15.57 -4.36 17.95
N PHE A 440 15.65 -4.93 19.15
CA PHE A 440 15.08 -6.23 19.51
C PHE A 440 13.84 -5.99 20.36
N ALA A 441 12.70 -6.48 19.88
CA ALA A 441 11.43 -6.27 20.59
C ALA A 441 10.62 -7.56 20.68
N ASP A 442 10.10 -7.83 21.89
CA ASP A 442 9.11 -8.87 22.13
C ASP A 442 7.74 -8.20 22.31
N ILE A 443 6.76 -8.60 21.50
CA ILE A 443 5.44 -7.99 21.48
C ILE A 443 4.38 -9.02 21.83
N PHE A 444 3.60 -8.74 22.86
CA PHE A 444 2.50 -9.57 23.34
C PHE A 444 1.18 -8.84 23.11
N VAL A 445 0.17 -9.55 22.62
CA VAL A 445 -1.18 -9.01 22.43
C VAL A 445 -2.20 -10.01 22.96
N LEU A 446 -3.18 -9.49 23.72
CA LEU A 446 -4.38 -10.20 24.09
C LEU A 446 -5.61 -9.38 23.70
N GLU A 447 -6.37 -9.89 22.75
CA GLU A 447 -7.65 -9.31 22.34
C GLU A 447 -8.80 -10.18 22.87
N THR A 448 -9.80 -9.55 23.44
CA THR A 448 -11.05 -10.23 23.81
C THR A 448 -12.25 -9.55 23.16
N GLN A 449 -13.27 -10.33 22.86
CA GLN A 449 -14.55 -9.83 22.36
C GLN A 449 -15.69 -10.50 23.13
N ILE A 450 -16.50 -9.68 23.79
CA ILE A 450 -17.60 -10.11 24.65
C ILE A 450 -18.91 -9.51 24.10
N LYS A 451 -19.91 -10.35 23.81
CA LYS A 451 -21.27 -9.90 23.56
C LYS A 451 -21.93 -9.67 24.91
N THR A 452 -22.14 -8.42 25.29
CA THR A 452 -22.76 -8.04 26.58
C THR A 452 -24.29 -8.14 26.53
N ALA A 453 -24.88 -7.94 25.35
CA ALA A 453 -26.31 -8.12 25.07
C ALA A 453 -26.54 -8.48 23.60
N SER A 454 -27.78 -8.63 23.15
CA SER A 454 -28.14 -9.03 21.78
C SER A 454 -27.58 -8.11 20.71
N ARG A 455 -27.46 -6.82 21.00
CA ARG A 455 -26.98 -5.77 20.09
C ARG A 455 -25.78 -4.99 20.65
N GLN A 456 -25.11 -5.55 21.65
CA GLN A 456 -24.00 -4.86 22.32
C GLN A 456 -22.78 -5.77 22.37
N SER A 457 -21.61 -5.20 22.14
CA SER A 457 -20.32 -5.89 22.24
C SER A 457 -19.23 -4.99 22.79
N LEU A 458 -18.43 -5.56 23.66
CA LEU A 458 -17.19 -4.97 24.16
C LEU A 458 -16.02 -5.72 23.53
N ARG A 459 -15.11 -4.99 22.91
CA ARG A 459 -13.78 -5.48 22.51
C ARG A 459 -12.74 -4.82 23.40
N THR A 460 -11.86 -5.63 23.98
CA THR A 460 -10.70 -5.11 24.71
C THR A 460 -9.43 -5.65 24.09
N GLU A 461 -8.38 -4.86 24.16
CA GLU A 461 -7.07 -5.19 23.61
C GLU A 461 -6.01 -4.73 24.59
N PHE A 462 -5.10 -5.61 24.93
CA PHE A 462 -3.92 -5.36 25.75
C PHE A 462 -2.69 -5.70 24.94
N GLN A 463 -1.74 -4.77 24.84
CA GLN A 463 -0.48 -4.97 24.15
C GLN A 463 0.65 -4.59 25.07
N ALA A 464 1.76 -5.31 24.98
CA ALA A 464 3.04 -4.95 25.58
C ALA A 464 4.15 -5.13 24.54
N LEU A 465 5.03 -4.17 24.41
CA LEU A 465 6.28 -4.26 23.66
C LEU A 465 7.41 -4.06 24.63
N LEU A 466 8.33 -5.01 24.68
CA LEU A 466 9.49 -5.01 25.55
C LEU A 466 10.75 -4.89 24.69
N SER A 467 11.59 -3.90 24.98
CA SER A 467 12.83 -3.61 24.26
C SER A 467 13.80 -2.85 25.14
N GLU A 468 15.07 -3.22 25.12
CA GLU A 468 16.14 -2.47 25.80
C GLU A 468 16.72 -1.32 24.94
N GLN A 469 16.27 -1.20 23.69
CA GLN A 469 16.80 -0.24 22.72
C GLN A 469 15.77 0.85 22.41
N ASP A 470 16.23 1.94 21.77
CA ASP A 470 15.45 3.08 21.28
C ASP A 470 14.56 3.70 22.38
N LYS A 471 13.25 3.61 22.25
CA LYS A 471 12.25 4.18 23.15
C LYS A 471 11.88 3.26 24.32
N GLY A 472 12.49 2.09 24.42
CA GLY A 472 12.24 1.12 25.49
C GLY A 472 10.83 0.51 25.44
N ASP A 473 10.30 0.18 26.62
CA ASP A 473 9.08 -0.60 26.79
C ASP A 473 7.79 0.24 26.64
N TRP A 474 6.77 -0.41 26.06
CA TRP A 474 5.46 0.18 25.82
C TRP A 474 4.33 -0.74 26.26
N ALA A 475 3.26 -0.15 26.77
CA ALA A 475 1.98 -0.82 26.97
C ALA A 475 0.86 -0.08 26.22
N THR A 476 -0.14 -0.82 25.74
CA THR A 476 -1.34 -0.24 25.14
C THR A 476 -2.57 -0.98 25.63
N VAL A 477 -3.60 -0.24 26.01
CA VAL A 477 -4.93 -0.75 26.33
C VAL A 477 -5.94 -0.07 25.41
N VAL A 478 -6.81 -0.86 24.79
CA VAL A 478 -7.93 -0.37 23.99
C VAL A 478 -9.21 -1.00 24.51
N ALA A 479 -10.26 -0.21 24.66
CA ALA A 479 -11.61 -0.67 24.91
C ALA A 479 -12.55 -0.03 23.88
N GLU A 480 -13.29 -0.87 23.16
CA GLU A 480 -14.28 -0.46 22.16
C GLU A 480 -15.64 -1.03 22.51
N TYR A 481 -16.62 -0.18 22.63
CA TYR A 481 -18.00 -0.60 22.90
C TYR A 481 -18.92 -0.22 21.74
N THR A 482 -19.72 -1.19 21.29
CA THR A 482 -20.65 -1.03 20.18
C THR A 482 -22.08 -1.26 20.66
N TRP A 483 -22.98 -0.29 20.40
CA TRP A 483 -24.43 -0.42 20.50
C TRP A 483 -25.02 -0.50 19.07
N SER A 484 -25.07 -1.69 18.55
CA SER A 484 -25.60 -1.91 17.20
C SER A 484 -27.12 -1.56 17.14
N PRO A 485 -27.57 -0.88 16.05
CA PRO A 485 -26.83 -0.63 14.82
C PRO A 485 -26.09 0.73 14.76
N HIS A 486 -26.24 1.62 15.72
CA HIS A 486 -25.93 3.03 15.52
C HIS A 486 -24.68 3.55 16.24
N TRP A 487 -24.49 3.21 17.51
CA TRP A 487 -23.49 3.88 18.34
C TRP A 487 -22.24 3.03 18.56
N PHE A 488 -21.12 3.69 18.62
CA PHE A 488 -19.86 3.11 19.08
C PHE A 488 -19.06 4.14 19.89
N ALA A 489 -18.24 3.65 20.79
CA ALA A 489 -17.27 4.45 21.52
C ALA A 489 -15.97 3.65 21.71
N SER A 490 -14.84 4.33 21.75
CA SER A 490 -13.56 3.71 22.04
C SER A 490 -12.71 4.60 22.94
N VAL A 491 -11.88 3.97 23.74
CA VAL A 491 -10.81 4.62 24.49
C VAL A 491 -9.54 3.81 24.31
N MET A 492 -8.43 4.49 24.13
CA MET A 492 -7.09 3.93 24.05
C MET A 492 -6.16 4.69 24.95
N ASP A 493 -5.31 3.97 25.67
CA ASP A 493 -4.14 4.55 26.34
C ASP A 493 -2.90 3.80 25.89
N GLN A 494 -1.87 4.54 25.47
CA GLN A 494 -0.55 4.02 25.19
C GLN A 494 0.43 4.65 26.17
N TYR A 495 1.21 3.83 26.86
CA TYR A 495 2.16 4.27 27.87
C TYR A 495 3.55 3.77 27.54
N ASN A 496 4.50 4.70 27.39
CA ASN A 496 5.92 4.39 27.23
C ASN A 496 6.60 4.31 28.61
N PHE A 497 6.43 3.19 29.30
CA PHE A 497 6.89 3.06 30.70
C PHE A 497 8.38 2.77 30.82
N GLY A 498 9.01 2.23 29.77
CA GLY A 498 10.42 1.88 29.74
C GLY A 498 11.31 2.88 29.01
N ASN A 499 10.84 4.10 28.72
CA ASN A 499 11.69 5.07 28.03
C ASN A 499 12.94 5.37 28.85
N PRO A 500 14.16 5.35 28.26
CA PRO A 500 15.39 5.72 28.94
C PRO A 500 15.35 7.14 29.54
N ASP A 501 14.68 8.06 28.85
CA ASP A 501 14.38 9.41 29.34
C ASP A 501 13.08 9.38 30.16
N GLU A 502 13.18 9.55 31.47
CA GLU A 502 12.01 9.52 32.36
C GLU A 502 10.97 10.60 32.04
N ALA A 503 11.38 11.75 31.50
CA ALA A 503 10.47 12.81 31.10
C ALA A 503 9.60 12.40 29.89
N LYS A 504 10.00 11.37 29.14
CA LYS A 504 9.25 10.80 28.01
C LYS A 504 8.39 9.59 28.39
N ARG A 505 8.34 9.20 29.66
CA ARG A 505 7.42 8.17 30.18
C ARG A 505 6.02 8.75 30.33
N VAL A 506 5.34 8.96 29.21
CA VAL A 506 4.05 9.65 29.15
C VAL A 506 2.94 8.75 28.64
N HIS A 507 1.71 9.08 29.06
CA HIS A 507 0.48 8.46 28.58
C HIS A 507 -0.09 9.20 27.38
N TYR A 508 -0.51 8.45 26.37
CA TYR A 508 -1.17 8.96 25.17
C TYR A 508 -2.63 8.49 25.17
N ILE A 509 -3.45 9.19 25.97
CA ILE A 509 -4.87 8.87 26.12
C ILE A 509 -5.66 9.49 24.97
N TYR A 510 -6.43 8.66 24.23
CA TYR A 510 -7.31 9.08 23.16
C TYR A 510 -8.67 8.40 23.28
N GLY A 511 -9.74 9.18 23.22
CA GLY A 511 -11.11 8.68 23.23
C GLY A 511 -11.87 9.10 21.99
N SER A 512 -12.80 8.26 21.51
CA SER A 512 -13.70 8.63 20.42
C SER A 512 -15.09 8.02 20.60
N ALA A 513 -16.09 8.69 20.03
CA ALA A 513 -17.45 8.19 19.95
C ALA A 513 -18.04 8.54 18.58
N GLY A 514 -19.00 7.74 18.11
CA GLY A 514 -19.60 8.00 16.82
C GLY A 514 -20.96 7.37 16.63
N TYR A 515 -21.61 7.82 15.56
CA TYR A 515 -22.94 7.42 15.15
C TYR A 515 -22.96 6.97 13.69
N ILE A 516 -23.65 5.88 13.41
CA ILE A 516 -23.82 5.30 12.09
C ILE A 516 -25.32 5.21 11.79
N ASN A 517 -25.72 5.71 10.61
CA ASN A 517 -27.09 5.56 10.11
C ASN A 517 -27.05 5.26 8.61
N GLY A 518 -27.29 4.00 8.25
CA GLY A 518 -27.14 3.52 6.89
C GLY A 518 -25.71 3.72 6.38
N SER A 519 -25.56 4.51 5.32
CA SER A 519 -24.26 4.85 4.70
C SER A 519 -23.58 6.09 5.30
N HIS A 520 -24.16 6.69 6.34
CA HIS A 520 -23.65 7.89 6.99
C HIS A 520 -22.94 7.53 8.31
N ARG A 521 -21.75 8.04 8.51
CA ARG A 521 -20.98 7.86 9.74
C ARG A 521 -20.38 9.19 10.17
N LEU A 522 -20.60 9.55 11.43
CA LEU A 522 -19.94 10.66 12.10
C LEU A 522 -19.18 10.10 13.30
N SER A 523 -17.93 10.54 13.50
CA SER A 523 -17.21 10.29 14.75
C SER A 523 -16.46 11.53 15.22
N VAL A 524 -16.38 11.66 16.53
CA VAL A 524 -15.64 12.71 17.22
C VAL A 524 -14.65 12.04 18.17
N GLY A 525 -13.41 12.46 18.13
CA GLY A 525 -12.35 11.99 19.00
C GLY A 525 -11.61 13.15 19.66
N TYR A 526 -11.02 12.89 20.82
CA TYR A 526 -10.20 13.84 21.56
C TYR A 526 -9.06 13.12 22.27
N GLY A 527 -7.89 13.74 22.28
CA GLY A 527 -6.77 13.28 23.10
C GLY A 527 -5.42 13.34 22.41
N LYS A 528 -4.48 12.65 23.01
CA LYS A 528 -3.07 12.62 22.64
C LYS A 528 -2.79 11.47 21.71
N ARG A 529 -2.02 11.75 20.66
CA ARG A 529 -1.48 10.74 19.73
C ARG A 529 0.03 10.84 19.71
N ARG A 530 0.71 9.74 19.87
CA ARG A 530 2.16 9.70 19.71
C ARG A 530 2.56 9.91 18.25
N GLU A 531 3.76 10.35 18.04
CA GLU A 531 4.40 10.25 16.73
C GLU A 531 4.48 8.78 16.27
N GLY A 532 4.44 8.56 14.97
CA GLY A 532 4.52 7.22 14.44
C GLY A 532 4.73 7.19 12.94
N ILE A 533 5.03 6.00 12.43
CA ILE A 533 5.17 5.75 11.01
C ILE A 533 3.99 4.90 10.57
N PHE A 534 3.33 5.32 9.52
CA PHE A 534 2.30 4.55 8.84
C PHE A 534 2.83 4.07 7.50
N CYS A 535 2.82 2.76 7.28
CA CYS A 535 3.25 2.16 6.04
C CYS A 535 2.10 1.40 5.37
N VAL A 536 1.93 1.62 4.07
CA VAL A 536 1.04 0.82 3.21
C VAL A 536 1.81 0.51 1.94
N GLY A 537 1.98 -0.77 1.66
CA GLY A 537 2.52 -1.24 0.40
C GLY A 537 3.92 -0.73 0.04
N GLY A 538 4.82 -0.60 1.02
CA GLY A 538 6.18 -0.11 0.78
C GLY A 538 6.33 1.42 0.83
N VAL A 539 5.21 2.15 0.99
CA VAL A 539 5.20 3.60 1.20
C VAL A 539 4.97 3.89 2.66
N CYS A 540 5.84 4.67 3.28
CA CYS A 540 5.78 5.03 4.69
C CYS A 540 5.67 6.54 4.85
N ARG A 541 4.89 6.98 5.84
CA ARG A 541 4.75 8.38 6.23
C ARG A 541 4.93 8.54 7.73
N ALA A 542 5.77 9.48 8.11
CA ALA A 542 5.87 9.93 9.48
C ALA A 542 4.73 10.91 9.82
N VAL A 543 4.03 10.64 10.92
CA VAL A 543 3.00 11.53 11.47
C VAL A 543 3.51 12.05 12.81
N PRO A 544 3.64 13.37 13.01
CA PRO A 544 4.11 13.92 14.25
C PRO A 544 3.12 13.70 15.40
N ALA A 545 3.61 13.79 16.62
CA ALA A 545 2.75 13.77 17.80
C ALA A 545 1.71 14.91 17.76
N SER A 546 0.51 14.63 18.23
CA SER A 546 -0.56 15.62 18.26
C SER A 546 -1.47 15.47 19.48
N ASN A 547 -2.04 16.57 19.93
CA ASN A 547 -3.10 16.62 20.93
C ASN A 547 -4.24 17.49 20.40
N GLY A 548 -5.50 17.07 20.58
CA GLY A 548 -6.64 17.87 20.15
C GLY A 548 -7.88 17.09 19.77
N VAL A 549 -8.80 17.76 19.09
CA VAL A 549 -10.06 17.21 18.61
C VAL A 549 -9.93 16.72 17.16
N GLU A 550 -10.57 15.61 16.86
CA GLU A 550 -10.73 15.10 15.50
C GLU A 550 -12.21 14.85 15.22
N ILE A 551 -12.67 15.30 14.06
CA ILE A 551 -14.01 14.98 13.54
C ILE A 551 -13.85 14.30 12.19
N THR A 552 -14.46 13.12 12.06
CA THR A 552 -14.57 12.43 10.78
C THR A 552 -16.02 12.26 10.37
N PHE A 553 -16.32 12.58 9.12
CA PHE A 553 -17.64 12.37 8.53
C PHE A 553 -17.50 11.64 7.20
N THR A 554 -18.25 10.58 7.02
CA THR A 554 -18.37 9.87 5.73
C THR A 554 -19.82 9.63 5.38
N SER A 555 -20.17 9.78 4.12
CA SER A 555 -21.52 9.59 3.62
C SER A 555 -21.47 9.08 2.18
N SER A 556 -22.40 8.20 1.80
CA SER A 556 -22.61 7.79 0.40
C SER A 556 -24.10 7.74 0.06
N PHE A 557 -24.44 8.00 -1.19
CA PHE A 557 -25.80 8.07 -1.72
C PHE A 557 -25.84 7.53 -3.16
#